data_95f03c4c57252af1ebf59aa61f609c98
#
_entry.id   95f03c4c57252af1ebf59aa61f609c98
#
_cell.length_a   1.000
_cell.length_b   1.000
_cell.length_c   1.000
_cell.angle_alpha   90.00
_cell.angle_beta   90.00
_cell.angle_gamma   90.00
#
_symmetry.space_group_name_H-M   'P 1'
#
loop_
_entity.id
_entity.type
_entity.pdbx_description
1 polymer ?
#
loop_
_entity_poly.entity_id
_entity_poly.type
_entity_poly.pdbx_seq_one_letter_code
_entity_poly.pdbx_strand_id
1 'polypeptide(L)'
;MSTGVWLVGARGSVATTSMVGALALRAGLAEPTGCVTEHPDLRGSALPPIADLVFGGHDVVTTCLAKKAETLGEAGVVPPRLVAAVAEDLAAVEENLRTVPVGGTQAETAAALAADITAFRDRSGVDRVVVVNVSTTESLPEPRPAHGDLDLLRAELADGGSPLPASSLAAYAAFTAGASYVDFTPSTGARLPALAALATETRLPYAGHDGKTGETLVKSVLAPMFAHRNLAVRSWSGLNLLGGGDGANLASPGPNAAKSASKQRVLAETLGYEPQGNTRIEYVDDLGDFKTAWDLVSFAGFLGVRMRMEFSWHGCDSALAAPLVLDLARLTSAAHRAGRHGPLTELAFFFKDPIGDVPHGLSEQWDLLRSFVAGLPEA
;
A
#
# COMPACT_ATOMS: atom_id res chain seq x y z
N MET A 1 -19.27 -1.32 14.44
CA MET A 1 -17.95 -1.88 14.85
C MET A 1 -16.85 -0.95 14.35
N SER A 2 -16.02 -0.46 15.28
CA SER A 2 -14.97 0.51 14.99
C SER A 2 -13.67 -0.18 14.55
N THR A 3 -12.95 0.45 13.61
CA THR A 3 -11.69 -0.06 13.07
C THR A 3 -10.57 0.93 13.31
N GLY A 4 -9.51 0.48 13.97
CA GLY A 4 -8.26 1.21 14.08
C GLY A 4 -7.39 1.02 12.83
N VAL A 5 -6.85 2.09 12.33
CA VAL A 5 -5.86 2.12 11.24
C VAL A 5 -4.54 2.58 11.82
N TRP A 6 -3.59 1.65 11.89
CA TRP A 6 -2.26 1.93 12.39
C TRP A 6 -1.28 2.06 11.24
N LEU A 7 -0.80 3.28 10.99
CA LEU A 7 0.04 3.59 9.85
C LEU A 7 1.53 3.46 10.22
N VAL A 8 2.28 2.69 9.45
CA VAL A 8 3.74 2.66 9.50
C VAL A 8 4.26 3.65 8.46
N GLY A 9 5.03 4.66 8.91
CA GLY A 9 5.31 5.86 8.13
C GLY A 9 4.18 6.90 8.28
N ALA A 10 3.65 7.03 9.51
CA ALA A 10 2.43 7.79 9.83
C ALA A 10 2.52 9.30 9.57
N ARG A 11 3.73 9.85 9.42
CA ARG A 11 3.99 11.26 9.13
C ARG A 11 4.38 11.52 7.68
N GLY A 12 4.31 10.48 6.82
CA GLY A 12 4.54 10.57 5.39
C GLY A 12 3.37 11.21 4.63
N SER A 13 3.59 11.55 3.37
CA SER A 13 2.59 12.24 2.53
C SER A 13 1.32 11.40 2.34
N VAL A 14 1.44 10.10 2.06
CA VAL A 14 0.29 9.18 1.89
C VAL A 14 -0.51 9.06 3.19
N ALA A 15 0.16 8.82 4.32
CA ALA A 15 -0.49 8.68 5.62
C ALA A 15 -1.24 9.96 6.01
N THR A 16 -0.58 11.12 5.90
CA THR A 16 -1.20 12.42 6.23
C THR A 16 -2.38 12.72 5.31
N THR A 17 -2.26 12.46 4.01
CA THR A 17 -3.37 12.64 3.06
C THR A 17 -4.55 11.72 3.38
N SER A 18 -4.28 10.46 3.77
CA SER A 18 -5.33 9.51 4.18
C SER A 18 -6.08 9.98 5.42
N MET A 19 -5.37 10.47 6.43
CA MET A 19 -5.96 10.99 7.67
C MET A 19 -6.79 12.24 7.40
N VAL A 20 -6.23 13.24 6.70
CA VAL A 20 -6.97 14.46 6.32
C VAL A 20 -8.21 14.11 5.49
N GLY A 21 -8.07 13.19 4.51
CA GLY A 21 -9.18 12.74 3.68
C GLY A 21 -10.30 12.10 4.49
N ALA A 22 -9.99 11.15 5.37
CA ALA A 22 -10.97 10.48 6.22
C ALA A 22 -11.68 11.45 7.17
N LEU A 23 -10.94 12.37 7.79
CA LEU A 23 -11.51 13.40 8.67
C LEU A 23 -12.41 14.38 7.90
N ALA A 24 -12.01 14.78 6.69
CA ALA A 24 -12.84 15.64 5.83
C ALA A 24 -14.12 14.92 5.38
N LEU A 25 -14.06 13.63 5.06
CA LEU A 25 -15.23 12.80 4.74
C LEU A 25 -16.17 12.67 5.95
N ARG A 26 -15.63 12.43 7.15
CA ARG A 26 -16.39 12.40 8.41
C ARG A 26 -17.14 13.69 8.66
N ALA A 27 -16.50 14.82 8.39
CA ALA A 27 -17.09 16.15 8.54
C ALA A 27 -18.05 16.55 7.41
N GLY A 28 -18.23 15.74 6.36
CA GLY A 28 -19.05 16.06 5.19
C GLY A 28 -18.48 17.20 4.31
N LEU A 29 -17.16 17.42 4.38
CA LEU A 29 -16.45 18.47 3.67
C LEU A 29 -15.87 18.02 2.31
N ALA A 30 -15.89 16.72 2.05
CA ALA A 30 -15.38 16.11 0.83
C ALA A 30 -16.27 14.95 0.40
N GLU A 31 -16.26 14.64 -0.90
CA GLU A 31 -16.89 13.46 -1.46
C GLU A 31 -15.90 12.28 -1.48
N PRO A 32 -16.35 11.01 -1.39
CA PRO A 32 -15.48 9.85 -1.36
C PRO A 32 -14.91 9.46 -2.74
N THR A 33 -14.70 10.45 -3.60
CA THR A 33 -14.12 10.25 -4.92
C THR A 33 -12.75 9.60 -4.82
N GLY A 34 -12.53 8.52 -5.56
CA GLY A 34 -11.29 7.73 -5.50
C GLY A 34 -11.33 6.58 -4.49
N CYS A 35 -12.28 6.55 -3.55
CA CYS A 35 -12.50 5.40 -2.69
C CYS A 35 -13.25 4.31 -3.48
N VAL A 36 -12.54 3.23 -3.77
CA VAL A 36 -13.06 2.10 -4.57
C VAL A 36 -14.23 1.42 -3.86
N THR A 37 -14.17 1.32 -2.54
CA THR A 37 -15.23 0.70 -1.71
C THR A 37 -16.52 1.52 -1.63
N GLU A 38 -16.52 2.75 -2.15
CA GLU A 38 -17.71 3.58 -2.30
C GLU A 38 -18.33 3.48 -3.72
N HIS A 39 -17.75 2.68 -4.61
CA HIS A 39 -18.35 2.36 -5.89
C HIS A 39 -19.69 1.62 -5.68
N PRO A 40 -20.75 1.89 -6.48
CA PRO A 40 -22.07 1.28 -6.32
C PRO A 40 -22.07 -0.25 -6.24
N ASP A 41 -21.16 -0.91 -6.96
CA ASP A 41 -21.03 -2.38 -6.98
C ASP A 41 -20.41 -2.96 -5.69
N LEU A 42 -19.76 -2.14 -4.87
CA LEU A 42 -19.06 -2.56 -3.64
C LEU A 42 -19.67 -1.97 -2.38
N ARG A 43 -20.46 -0.91 -2.53
CA ARG A 43 -21.10 -0.23 -1.40
C ARG A 43 -22.07 -1.16 -0.70
N GLY A 44 -21.90 -1.35 0.61
CA GLY A 44 -22.78 -2.21 1.39
C GLY A 44 -22.49 -2.14 2.88
N SER A 45 -23.34 -2.75 3.68
CA SER A 45 -23.26 -2.83 5.14
C SER A 45 -22.11 -3.71 5.65
N ALA A 46 -21.46 -4.46 4.78
CA ALA A 46 -20.37 -5.35 5.17
C ALA A 46 -19.07 -4.62 5.52
N LEU A 47 -18.89 -3.36 5.10
CA LEU A 47 -17.65 -2.61 5.32
C LEU A 47 -17.82 -1.56 6.43
N PRO A 48 -16.82 -1.38 7.31
CA PRO A 48 -16.87 -0.30 8.30
C PRO A 48 -16.93 1.05 7.59
N PRO A 49 -17.75 2.02 8.03
CA PRO A 49 -17.79 3.36 7.45
C PRO A 49 -16.42 4.05 7.52
N ILE A 50 -16.04 4.81 6.49
CA ILE A 50 -14.79 5.60 6.51
C ILE A 50 -14.80 6.58 7.70
N ALA A 51 -15.97 7.14 8.02
CA ALA A 51 -16.14 8.07 9.14
C ALA A 51 -15.80 7.47 10.51
N ASP A 52 -15.89 6.13 10.65
CA ASP A 52 -15.64 5.44 11.92
C ASP A 52 -14.19 4.93 12.06
N LEU A 53 -13.34 5.20 11.07
CA LEU A 53 -11.92 4.85 11.15
C LEU A 53 -11.21 5.73 12.19
N VAL A 54 -10.44 5.09 13.06
CA VAL A 54 -9.62 5.74 14.09
C VAL A 54 -8.15 5.56 13.74
N PHE A 55 -7.36 6.63 13.76
CA PHE A 55 -5.98 6.59 13.29
C PHE A 55 -4.97 6.64 14.43
N GLY A 56 -3.88 5.91 14.25
CA GLY A 56 -2.65 5.93 15.00
C GLY A 56 -1.49 5.50 14.13
N GLY A 57 -0.29 5.38 14.67
CA GLY A 57 0.82 4.88 13.87
C GLY A 57 2.20 5.09 14.46
N HIS A 58 3.19 4.53 13.75
CA HIS A 58 4.61 4.70 14.02
C HIS A 58 5.29 5.53 12.93
N ASP A 59 6.27 6.33 13.33
CA ASP A 59 7.21 6.95 12.40
C ASP A 59 8.60 7.11 13.02
N VAL A 60 9.61 7.28 12.17
CA VAL A 60 10.98 7.62 12.58
C VAL A 60 11.21 9.13 12.58
N VAL A 61 10.35 9.91 11.88
CA VAL A 61 10.39 11.36 11.88
C VAL A 61 9.48 11.94 12.95
N THR A 62 9.79 13.17 13.39
CA THR A 62 9.11 13.84 14.51
C THR A 62 8.30 15.06 14.07
N THR A 63 8.26 15.37 12.77
CA THR A 63 7.43 16.47 12.24
C THR A 63 5.98 16.22 12.60
N CYS A 64 5.29 17.15 13.26
CA CYS A 64 3.89 16.98 13.63
C CYS A 64 2.97 16.94 12.40
N LEU A 65 1.82 16.25 12.53
CA LEU A 65 0.85 16.08 11.45
C LEU A 65 0.34 17.41 10.90
N ALA A 66 0.07 18.36 11.77
CA ALA A 66 -0.42 19.68 11.37
C ALA A 66 0.58 20.34 10.38
N LYS A 67 1.89 20.35 10.73
CA LYS A 67 2.92 20.92 9.87
C LYS A 67 3.07 20.15 8.56
N LYS A 68 2.99 18.82 8.60
CA LYS A 68 3.03 18.01 7.38
C LYS A 68 1.81 18.28 6.50
N ALA A 69 0.62 18.38 7.08
CA ALA A 69 -0.61 18.69 6.35
C ALA A 69 -0.58 20.09 5.71
N GLU A 70 -0.05 21.10 6.43
CA GLU A 70 0.19 22.44 5.86
C GLU A 70 1.11 22.37 4.63
N THR A 71 2.26 21.68 4.75
CA THR A 71 3.20 21.50 3.62
C THR A 71 2.52 20.83 2.42
N LEU A 72 1.68 19.80 2.64
CA LEU A 72 0.92 19.14 1.58
C LEU A 72 -0.15 20.07 0.99
N GLY A 73 -0.71 20.97 1.80
CA GLY A 73 -1.63 22.00 1.34
C GLY A 73 -0.94 23.03 0.43
N GLU A 74 0.24 23.50 0.83
CA GLU A 74 1.08 24.42 0.04
C GLU A 74 1.52 23.77 -1.28
N ALA A 75 1.84 22.48 -1.27
CA ALA A 75 2.19 21.70 -2.45
C ALA A 75 1.00 21.34 -3.36
N GLY A 76 -0.23 21.68 -2.98
CA GLY A 76 -1.43 21.38 -3.77
C GLY A 76 -1.88 19.90 -3.73
N VAL A 77 -1.33 19.08 -2.84
CA VAL A 77 -1.71 17.66 -2.66
C VAL A 77 -3.07 17.55 -1.96
N VAL A 78 -3.28 18.37 -0.95
CA VAL A 78 -4.53 18.45 -0.19
C VAL A 78 -5.05 19.89 -0.26
N PRO A 79 -6.35 20.14 -0.51
CA PRO A 79 -6.88 21.51 -0.47
C PRO A 79 -6.63 22.16 0.90
N PRO A 80 -5.97 23.35 0.97
CA PRO A 80 -5.62 24.00 2.25
C PRO A 80 -6.83 24.25 3.16
N ARG A 81 -8.01 24.51 2.57
CA ARG A 81 -9.26 24.67 3.32
C ARG A 81 -9.65 23.43 4.13
N LEU A 82 -9.35 22.23 3.62
CA LEU A 82 -9.64 20.97 4.32
C LEU A 82 -8.66 20.78 5.46
N VAL A 83 -7.37 21.07 5.26
CA VAL A 83 -6.35 21.03 6.32
C VAL A 83 -6.78 21.92 7.50
N ALA A 84 -7.19 23.16 7.23
CA ALA A 84 -7.64 24.08 8.26
C ALA A 84 -8.92 23.58 8.97
N ALA A 85 -9.85 23.01 8.23
CA ALA A 85 -11.13 22.55 8.78
C ALA A 85 -10.99 21.31 9.69
N VAL A 86 -9.97 20.47 9.51
CA VAL A 86 -9.75 19.24 10.29
C VAL A 86 -8.57 19.37 11.28
N ALA A 87 -8.08 20.58 11.54
CA ALA A 87 -6.88 20.80 12.33
C ALA A 87 -6.99 20.26 13.78
N GLU A 88 -8.14 20.43 14.41
CA GLU A 88 -8.40 19.90 15.76
C GLU A 88 -8.43 18.36 15.78
N ASP A 89 -9.08 17.75 14.79
CA ASP A 89 -9.11 16.30 14.66
C ASP A 89 -7.71 15.72 14.39
N LEU A 90 -6.90 16.41 13.56
CA LEU A 90 -5.50 16.01 13.33
C LEU A 90 -4.66 16.10 14.62
N ALA A 91 -4.90 17.09 15.46
CA ALA A 91 -4.23 17.18 16.76
C ALA A 91 -4.61 15.99 17.66
N ALA A 92 -5.86 15.55 17.63
CA ALA A 92 -6.29 14.36 18.37
C ALA A 92 -5.65 13.08 17.81
N VAL A 93 -5.48 12.95 16.49
CA VAL A 93 -4.76 11.83 15.88
C VAL A 93 -3.28 11.85 16.27
N GLU A 94 -2.65 13.03 16.36
CA GLU A 94 -1.25 13.19 16.77
C GLU A 94 -0.97 12.51 18.13
N GLU A 95 -1.91 12.53 19.06
CA GLU A 95 -1.79 11.87 20.37
C GLU A 95 -1.64 10.35 20.29
N ASN A 96 -2.04 9.74 19.16
CA ASN A 96 -1.91 8.31 18.89
C ASN A 96 -0.65 7.96 18.10
N LEU A 97 0.13 8.93 17.68
CA LEU A 97 1.38 8.65 16.95
C LEU A 97 2.53 8.38 17.94
N ARG A 98 3.38 7.45 17.55
CA ARG A 98 4.54 7.02 18.33
C ARG A 98 5.80 7.08 17.48
N THR A 99 6.94 7.34 18.12
CA THR A 99 8.24 7.23 17.48
C THR A 99 8.73 5.79 17.61
N VAL A 100 9.25 5.23 16.53
CA VAL A 100 9.88 3.91 16.56
C VAL A 100 11.05 3.95 17.55
N PRO A 101 11.15 3.00 18.50
CA PRO A 101 12.26 2.94 19.44
C PRO A 101 13.62 2.85 18.74
N VAL A 102 14.60 3.57 19.26
CA VAL A 102 15.98 3.56 18.76
C VAL A 102 16.89 2.84 19.75
N GLY A 103 17.68 1.91 19.28
CA GLY A 103 18.56 1.08 20.12
C GLY A 103 17.85 -0.16 20.67
N GLY A 104 18.62 -0.99 21.39
CA GLY A 104 18.14 -2.29 21.86
C GLY A 104 18.17 -3.39 20.78
N THR A 105 17.63 -4.54 21.12
CA THR A 105 17.51 -5.69 20.20
C THR A 105 16.28 -5.54 19.30
N GLN A 106 16.26 -6.29 18.21
CA GLN A 106 15.08 -6.31 17.33
C GLN A 106 13.85 -6.92 18.02
N ALA A 107 14.06 -7.88 18.93
CA ALA A 107 13.00 -8.45 19.75
C ALA A 107 12.37 -7.39 20.68
N GLU A 108 13.18 -6.54 21.34
CA GLU A 108 12.70 -5.44 22.18
C GLU A 108 11.93 -4.41 21.35
N THR A 109 12.44 -4.07 20.17
CA THR A 109 11.75 -3.18 19.24
C THR A 109 10.39 -3.76 18.82
N ALA A 110 10.35 -5.03 18.41
CA ALA A 110 9.09 -5.70 18.03
C ALA A 110 8.08 -5.71 19.18
N ALA A 111 8.53 -6.00 20.40
CA ALA A 111 7.69 -6.00 21.59
C ALA A 111 7.12 -4.60 21.88
N ALA A 112 7.92 -3.56 21.76
CA ALA A 112 7.48 -2.17 21.95
C ALA A 112 6.45 -1.75 20.88
N LEU A 113 6.71 -2.06 19.58
CA LEU A 113 5.76 -1.79 18.51
C LEU A 113 4.41 -2.52 18.74
N ALA A 114 4.45 -3.79 19.15
CA ALA A 114 3.25 -4.57 19.45
C ALA A 114 2.49 -4.00 20.66
N ALA A 115 3.20 -3.56 21.70
CA ALA A 115 2.60 -2.93 22.86
C ALA A 115 1.90 -1.60 22.51
N ASP A 116 2.50 -0.77 21.65
CA ASP A 116 1.89 0.47 21.19
C ASP A 116 0.59 0.22 20.39
N ILE A 117 0.58 -0.78 19.49
CA ILE A 117 -0.62 -1.16 18.75
C ILE A 117 -1.72 -1.65 19.69
N THR A 118 -1.38 -2.46 20.69
CA THR A 118 -2.32 -2.97 21.69
C THR A 118 -2.87 -1.83 22.54
N ALA A 119 -2.00 -0.95 23.02
CA ALA A 119 -2.40 0.21 23.83
C ALA A 119 -3.28 1.19 23.03
N PHE A 120 -3.03 1.35 21.74
CA PHE A 120 -3.90 2.14 20.83
C PHE A 120 -5.29 1.51 20.74
N ARG A 121 -5.37 0.20 20.46
CA ARG A 121 -6.64 -0.52 20.37
C ARG A 121 -7.46 -0.33 21.66
N ASP A 122 -6.82 -0.56 22.79
CA ASP A 122 -7.51 -0.55 24.11
C ASP A 122 -7.96 0.88 24.49
N ARG A 123 -7.12 1.91 24.25
CA ARG A 123 -7.50 3.32 24.53
C ARG A 123 -8.61 3.82 23.61
N SER A 124 -8.54 3.46 22.32
CA SER A 124 -9.51 3.92 21.33
C SER A 124 -10.81 3.14 21.35
N GLY A 125 -10.86 2.01 22.07
CA GLY A 125 -12.02 1.12 22.12
C GLY A 125 -12.39 0.50 20.78
N VAL A 126 -11.42 0.39 19.85
CA VAL A 126 -11.67 -0.19 18.54
C VAL A 126 -11.66 -1.72 18.60
N ASP A 127 -12.57 -2.34 17.87
CA ASP A 127 -12.72 -3.80 17.85
C ASP A 127 -11.51 -4.51 17.20
N ARG A 128 -10.94 -3.90 16.17
CA ARG A 128 -9.84 -4.44 15.38
C ARG A 128 -8.89 -3.36 14.94
N VAL A 129 -7.62 -3.74 14.76
CA VAL A 129 -6.61 -2.87 14.17
C VAL A 129 -6.11 -3.47 12.86
N VAL A 130 -5.99 -2.63 11.84
CA VAL A 130 -5.30 -2.93 10.59
C VAL A 130 -4.06 -2.06 10.54
N VAL A 131 -2.90 -2.70 10.53
CA VAL A 131 -1.61 -2.04 10.31
C VAL A 131 -1.39 -1.89 8.82
N VAL A 132 -1.18 -0.66 8.34
CA VAL A 132 -0.90 -0.40 6.93
C VAL A 132 0.47 0.23 6.79
N ASN A 133 1.38 -0.47 6.11
CA ASN A 133 2.70 0.05 5.81
C ASN A 133 2.64 0.98 4.59
N VAL A 134 2.92 2.25 4.82
CA VAL A 134 3.05 3.33 3.81
C VAL A 134 4.39 4.06 3.95
N SER A 135 5.36 3.39 4.59
CA SER A 135 6.70 3.93 4.79
C SER A 135 7.52 3.94 3.49
N THR A 136 8.71 4.51 3.56
CA THR A 136 9.66 4.52 2.45
C THR A 136 10.06 3.08 2.06
N THR A 137 10.17 2.82 0.76
CA THR A 137 10.61 1.53 0.23
C THR A 137 12.01 1.17 0.75
N GLU A 138 12.17 -0.04 1.25
CA GLU A 138 13.44 -0.59 1.69
C GLU A 138 14.05 -1.54 0.64
N SER A 139 15.35 -1.82 0.78
CA SER A 139 16.03 -2.84 -0.02
C SER A 139 15.60 -4.24 0.40
N LEU A 140 15.61 -5.18 -0.53
CA LEU A 140 15.36 -6.60 -0.20
C LEU A 140 16.46 -7.13 0.73
N PRO A 141 16.09 -7.89 1.78
CA PRO A 141 17.06 -8.47 2.69
C PRO A 141 17.82 -9.62 2.03
N GLU A 142 19.05 -9.83 2.47
CA GLU A 142 19.79 -11.05 2.15
C GLU A 142 19.05 -12.27 2.73
N PRO A 143 18.85 -13.34 1.94
CA PRO A 143 18.16 -14.54 2.41
C PRO A 143 18.83 -15.19 3.64
N ARG A 144 18.02 -15.58 4.63
CA ARG A 144 18.46 -16.28 5.85
C ARG A 144 17.52 -17.45 6.17
N PRO A 145 17.98 -18.48 6.88
CA PRO A 145 17.11 -19.58 7.33
C PRO A 145 15.89 -19.10 8.14
N ALA A 146 16.08 -18.10 9.01
CA ALA A 146 15.02 -17.48 9.80
C ALA A 146 13.89 -16.84 8.96
N HIS A 147 14.13 -16.51 7.71
CA HIS A 147 13.07 -16.00 6.82
C HIS A 147 12.11 -17.09 6.36
N GLY A 148 12.57 -18.34 6.32
CA GLY A 148 11.79 -19.49 5.86
C GLY A 148 11.05 -20.26 6.97
N ASP A 149 11.43 -20.07 8.22
CA ASP A 149 10.98 -20.88 9.35
C ASP A 149 10.70 -20.00 10.58
N LEU A 150 9.49 -20.12 11.13
CA LEU A 150 9.05 -19.28 12.25
C LEU A 150 9.79 -19.58 13.56
N ASP A 151 10.13 -20.84 13.82
CA ASP A 151 10.84 -21.21 15.05
C ASP A 151 12.29 -20.72 15.00
N LEU A 152 12.95 -20.82 13.84
CA LEU A 152 14.27 -20.23 13.63
C LEU A 152 14.23 -18.70 13.75
N LEU A 153 13.19 -18.05 13.24
CA LEU A 153 13.00 -16.61 13.39
C LEU A 153 12.89 -16.22 14.87
N ARG A 154 12.05 -16.92 15.62
CA ARG A 154 11.86 -16.67 17.06
C ARG A 154 13.17 -16.91 17.84
N ALA A 155 13.90 -17.97 17.52
CA ALA A 155 15.18 -18.25 18.15
C ALA A 155 16.22 -17.16 17.87
N GLU A 156 16.38 -16.74 16.60
CA GLU A 156 17.34 -15.68 16.23
C GLU A 156 16.98 -14.33 16.90
N LEU A 157 15.71 -13.98 16.99
CA LEU A 157 15.26 -12.79 17.71
C LEU A 157 15.56 -12.90 19.21
N ALA A 158 15.32 -14.05 19.85
CA ALA A 158 15.56 -14.27 21.28
C ALA A 158 17.05 -14.20 21.63
N ASP A 159 17.93 -14.59 20.70
CA ASP A 159 19.39 -14.52 20.84
C ASP A 159 19.94 -13.09 20.58
N GLY A 160 19.05 -12.11 20.34
CA GLY A 160 19.43 -10.71 20.10
C GLY A 160 19.84 -10.42 18.64
N GLY A 161 19.57 -11.34 17.72
CA GLY A 161 19.79 -11.14 16.29
C GLY A 161 18.82 -10.11 15.67
N SER A 162 19.13 -9.71 14.44
CA SER A 162 18.32 -8.74 13.66
C SER A 162 18.00 -9.31 12.28
N PRO A 163 17.18 -10.39 12.19
CA PRO A 163 16.89 -11.05 10.92
C PRO A 163 15.90 -10.29 10.02
N LEU A 164 15.05 -9.43 10.56
CA LEU A 164 13.95 -8.82 9.81
C LEU A 164 14.29 -7.42 9.27
N PRO A 165 13.96 -7.12 8.01
CA PRO A 165 13.89 -5.73 7.57
C PRO A 165 12.77 -4.99 8.29
N ALA A 166 12.78 -3.65 8.24
CA ALA A 166 11.87 -2.82 9.05
C ALA A 166 10.39 -3.09 8.76
N SER A 167 10.00 -3.28 7.49
CA SER A 167 8.62 -3.59 7.11
C SER A 167 8.17 -4.96 7.65
N SER A 168 9.08 -5.95 7.62
CA SER A 168 8.80 -7.29 8.15
C SER A 168 8.75 -7.29 9.68
N LEU A 169 9.54 -6.45 10.34
CA LEU A 169 9.46 -6.26 11.80
C LEU A 169 8.11 -5.64 12.20
N ALA A 170 7.63 -4.67 11.42
CA ALA A 170 6.30 -4.09 11.62
C ALA A 170 5.18 -5.14 11.42
N ALA A 171 5.31 -6.01 10.42
CA ALA A 171 4.37 -7.12 10.20
C ALA A 171 4.41 -8.14 11.36
N TYR A 172 5.61 -8.51 11.84
CA TYR A 172 5.78 -9.37 13.01
C TYR A 172 5.11 -8.77 14.25
N ALA A 173 5.35 -7.49 14.52
CA ALA A 173 4.73 -6.78 15.65
C ALA A 173 3.20 -6.69 15.51
N ALA A 174 2.69 -6.43 14.29
CA ALA A 174 1.26 -6.40 14.01
C ALA A 174 0.60 -7.76 14.34
N PHE A 175 1.14 -8.86 13.83
CA PHE A 175 0.60 -10.19 14.09
C PHE A 175 0.70 -10.58 15.56
N THR A 176 1.79 -10.20 16.24
CA THR A 176 1.96 -10.42 17.69
C THR A 176 0.94 -9.64 18.51
N ALA A 177 0.55 -8.43 18.06
CA ALA A 177 -0.48 -7.61 18.69
C ALA A 177 -1.92 -8.03 18.35
N GLY A 178 -2.12 -9.07 17.53
CA GLY A 178 -3.44 -9.48 17.05
C GLY A 178 -4.04 -8.53 16.01
N ALA A 179 -3.20 -7.78 15.30
CA ALA A 179 -3.60 -6.86 14.24
C ALA A 179 -3.36 -7.45 12.84
N SER A 180 -4.25 -7.15 11.91
CA SER A 180 -4.08 -7.48 10.49
C SER A 180 -3.00 -6.58 9.86
N TYR A 181 -2.40 -7.01 8.75
CA TYR A 181 -1.32 -6.26 8.11
C TYR A 181 -1.55 -6.06 6.62
N VAL A 182 -1.28 -4.85 6.14
CA VAL A 182 -1.30 -4.50 4.71
C VAL A 182 0.01 -3.82 4.34
N ASP A 183 0.70 -4.31 3.31
CA ASP A 183 1.87 -3.62 2.77
C ASP A 183 1.51 -2.87 1.49
N PHE A 184 1.43 -1.55 1.58
CA PHE A 184 1.18 -0.69 0.42
C PHE A 184 2.46 -0.33 -0.33
N THR A 185 3.62 -0.76 0.18
CA THR A 185 4.95 -0.51 -0.40
C THR A 185 5.48 -1.74 -1.15
N PRO A 186 6.52 -1.62 -1.98
CA PRO A 186 7.21 -2.76 -2.57
C PRO A 186 8.19 -3.45 -1.59
N SER A 187 8.23 -3.03 -0.32
CA SER A 187 9.07 -3.62 0.73
C SER A 187 8.73 -5.10 0.99
N THR A 188 9.55 -5.77 1.77
CA THR A 188 9.38 -7.21 2.05
C THR A 188 8.10 -7.50 2.83
N GLY A 189 7.79 -6.69 3.85
CA GLY A 189 6.56 -6.83 4.64
C GLY A 189 6.31 -8.26 5.12
N ALA A 190 5.10 -8.76 4.89
CA ALA A 190 4.67 -10.10 5.29
C ALA A 190 5.01 -11.21 4.27
N ARG A 191 5.88 -10.97 3.26
CA ARG A 191 6.22 -11.97 2.23
C ARG A 191 7.06 -13.13 2.74
N LEU A 192 7.75 -12.96 3.87
CA LEU A 192 8.60 -14.03 4.42
C LEU A 192 7.74 -15.23 4.86
N PRO A 193 8.10 -16.47 4.46
CA PRO A 193 7.35 -17.66 4.86
C PRO A 193 7.16 -17.78 6.39
N ALA A 194 8.15 -17.39 7.18
CA ALA A 194 8.04 -17.34 8.64
C ALA A 194 6.90 -16.41 9.11
N LEU A 195 6.69 -15.26 8.46
CA LEU A 195 5.59 -14.33 8.79
C LEU A 195 4.24 -14.84 8.29
N ALA A 196 4.19 -15.52 7.15
CA ALA A 196 2.99 -16.20 6.68
C ALA A 196 2.55 -17.30 7.66
N ALA A 197 3.52 -18.04 8.23
CA ALA A 197 3.27 -19.03 9.28
C ALA A 197 2.73 -18.36 10.56
N LEU A 198 3.32 -17.24 10.98
CA LEU A 198 2.84 -16.47 12.14
C LEU A 198 1.42 -15.93 11.92
N ALA A 199 1.11 -15.39 10.76
CA ALA A 199 -0.23 -14.94 10.41
C ALA A 199 -1.26 -16.08 10.44
N THR A 200 -0.85 -17.29 10.03
CA THR A 200 -1.68 -18.49 10.10
C THR A 200 -1.91 -18.93 11.55
N GLU A 201 -0.85 -18.98 12.36
CA GLU A 201 -0.92 -19.32 13.79
C GLU A 201 -1.84 -18.36 14.55
N THR A 202 -1.71 -17.07 14.30
CA THR A 202 -2.53 -16.02 14.92
C THR A 202 -3.89 -15.82 14.27
N ARG A 203 -4.17 -16.52 13.15
CA ARG A 203 -5.41 -16.43 12.36
C ARG A 203 -5.72 -15.00 11.90
N LEU A 204 -4.71 -14.30 11.42
CA LEU A 204 -4.81 -12.91 10.95
C LEU A 204 -4.72 -12.81 9.44
N PRO A 205 -5.54 -11.97 8.80
CA PRO A 205 -5.42 -11.70 7.38
C PRO A 205 -4.33 -10.67 7.10
N TYR A 206 -3.72 -10.78 5.91
CA TYR A 206 -2.78 -9.80 5.40
C TYR A 206 -2.87 -9.64 3.89
N ALA A 207 -2.45 -8.48 3.37
CA ALA A 207 -2.47 -8.16 1.95
C ALA A 207 -1.22 -7.37 1.54
N GLY A 208 -0.92 -7.32 0.27
CA GLY A 208 0.19 -6.57 -0.34
C GLY A 208 0.46 -7.09 -1.75
N HIS A 209 1.40 -6.55 -2.48
CA HIS A 209 2.33 -5.46 -2.15
C HIS A 209 2.32 -4.41 -3.28
N ASP A 210 2.91 -3.26 -3.00
CA ASP A 210 3.11 -2.15 -3.95
C ASP A 210 1.80 -1.59 -4.54
N GLY A 211 1.25 -0.57 -3.89
CA GLY A 211 -0.02 0.06 -4.25
C GLY A 211 -0.10 0.51 -5.70
N LYS A 212 -1.17 0.16 -6.39
CA LYS A 212 -1.37 0.39 -7.83
C LYS A 212 -2.07 1.73 -8.08
N THR A 213 -1.29 2.80 -8.19
CA THR A 213 -1.79 4.17 -8.24
C THR A 213 -1.83 4.82 -9.62
N GLY A 214 -0.85 4.58 -10.50
CA GLY A 214 -0.70 5.40 -11.72
C GLY A 214 -0.40 4.59 -12.97
N GLU A 215 0.83 4.67 -13.49
CA GLU A 215 1.25 4.04 -14.74
C GLU A 215 0.94 2.53 -14.79
N THR A 216 1.16 1.80 -13.68
CA THR A 216 0.84 0.37 -13.64
C THR A 216 -0.67 0.11 -13.70
N LEU A 217 -1.49 1.01 -13.15
CA LEU A 217 -2.94 0.95 -13.33
C LEU A 217 -3.29 1.05 -14.83
N VAL A 218 -2.71 1.99 -15.56
CA VAL A 218 -2.92 2.13 -17.02
C VAL A 218 -2.44 0.87 -17.75
N LYS A 219 -1.27 0.31 -17.39
CA LYS A 219 -0.75 -0.94 -17.97
C LYS A 219 -1.71 -2.12 -17.75
N SER A 220 -2.32 -2.24 -16.57
CA SER A 220 -3.28 -3.31 -16.27
C SER A 220 -4.60 -3.22 -17.04
N VAL A 221 -4.89 -2.07 -17.66
CA VAL A 221 -6.02 -1.88 -18.59
C VAL A 221 -5.60 -2.14 -20.03
N LEU A 222 -4.46 -1.61 -20.44
CA LEU A 222 -4.03 -1.64 -21.84
C LEU A 222 -3.44 -2.98 -22.25
N ALA A 223 -2.69 -3.67 -21.38
CA ALA A 223 -2.10 -4.96 -21.72
C ALA A 223 -3.15 -6.03 -22.07
N PRO A 224 -4.26 -6.21 -21.32
CA PRO A 224 -5.36 -7.08 -21.75
C PRO A 224 -5.98 -6.65 -23.07
N MET A 225 -6.11 -5.36 -23.35
CA MET A 225 -6.61 -4.89 -24.65
C MET A 225 -5.77 -5.41 -25.82
N PHE A 226 -4.43 -5.33 -25.71
CA PHE A 226 -3.54 -5.87 -26.74
C PHE A 226 -3.64 -7.39 -26.84
N ALA A 227 -3.64 -8.09 -25.70
CA ALA A 227 -3.74 -9.55 -25.65
C ALA A 227 -5.06 -10.07 -26.26
N HIS A 228 -6.20 -9.55 -25.82
CA HIS A 228 -7.52 -10.00 -26.28
C HIS A 228 -7.79 -9.64 -27.75
N ARG A 229 -7.18 -8.58 -28.27
CA ARG A 229 -7.27 -8.20 -29.69
C ARG A 229 -6.22 -8.90 -30.56
N ASN A 230 -5.40 -9.79 -29.97
CA ASN A 230 -4.30 -10.49 -30.64
C ASN A 230 -3.35 -9.51 -31.38
N LEU A 231 -3.06 -8.37 -30.75
CA LEU A 231 -2.12 -7.38 -31.22
C LEU A 231 -0.74 -7.67 -30.61
N ALA A 232 0.28 -7.80 -31.46
CA ALA A 232 1.61 -8.16 -31.02
C ALA A 232 2.37 -6.92 -30.49
N VAL A 233 2.45 -6.74 -29.18
CA VAL A 233 3.28 -5.69 -28.55
C VAL A 233 4.75 -6.05 -28.77
N ARG A 234 5.48 -5.21 -29.47
CA ARG A 234 6.90 -5.43 -29.79
C ARG A 234 7.83 -4.77 -28.77
N SER A 235 7.47 -3.58 -28.35
CA SER A 235 8.20 -2.87 -27.29
C SER A 235 7.25 -2.01 -26.47
N TRP A 236 7.60 -1.87 -25.19
CA TRP A 236 6.95 -0.94 -24.26
C TRP A 236 8.04 -0.24 -23.45
N SER A 237 8.23 1.04 -23.70
CA SER A 237 9.22 1.86 -23.01
C SER A 237 8.53 2.96 -22.25
N GLY A 238 8.91 3.15 -20.97
CA GLY A 238 8.35 4.16 -20.09
C GLY A 238 9.44 5.03 -19.45
N LEU A 239 9.11 6.29 -19.19
CA LEU A 239 9.90 7.21 -18.41
C LEU A 239 9.02 7.76 -17.28
N ASN A 240 9.44 7.61 -16.04
CA ASN A 240 8.78 8.19 -14.88
C ASN A 240 9.67 9.25 -14.25
N LEU A 241 9.17 10.44 -14.15
CA LEU A 241 9.77 11.56 -13.43
C LEU A 241 9.06 11.69 -12.09
N LEU A 242 9.77 11.56 -10.99
CA LEU A 242 9.27 11.58 -9.62
C LEU A 242 9.99 12.65 -8.81
N GLY A 243 9.23 13.45 -8.11
CA GLY A 243 9.74 14.31 -7.03
C GLY A 243 9.45 13.72 -5.65
N GLY A 244 9.61 14.52 -4.62
CA GLY A 244 9.30 14.18 -3.25
C GLY A 244 10.17 13.08 -2.62
N GLY A 245 9.75 12.60 -1.45
CA GLY A 245 10.54 11.65 -0.65
C GLY A 245 10.71 10.27 -1.31
N ASP A 246 9.69 9.77 -2.01
CA ASP A 246 9.78 8.49 -2.74
C ASP A 246 10.75 8.58 -3.92
N GLY A 247 10.71 9.69 -4.67
CA GLY A 247 11.66 9.96 -5.75
C GLY A 247 13.11 10.02 -5.26
N ALA A 248 13.36 10.75 -4.17
CA ALA A 248 14.69 10.85 -3.57
C ALA A 248 15.23 9.47 -3.12
N ASN A 249 14.38 8.63 -2.52
CA ASN A 249 14.74 7.27 -2.12
C ASN A 249 15.06 6.37 -3.33
N LEU A 250 14.28 6.49 -4.41
CA LEU A 250 14.46 5.71 -5.64
C LEU A 250 15.67 6.18 -6.49
N ALA A 251 16.31 7.29 -6.16
CA ALA A 251 17.60 7.65 -6.73
C ALA A 251 18.71 6.64 -6.36
N SER A 252 18.50 5.84 -5.29
CA SER A 252 19.41 4.75 -4.92
C SER A 252 19.15 3.48 -5.77
N PRO A 253 20.21 2.74 -6.19
CA PRO A 253 20.08 1.63 -7.14
C PRO A 253 19.20 0.45 -6.67
N GLY A 254 19.25 0.09 -5.39
CA GLY A 254 18.53 -1.06 -4.84
C GLY A 254 17.00 -0.92 -4.91
N PRO A 255 16.39 0.11 -4.31
CA PRO A 255 14.97 0.38 -4.37
C PRO A 255 14.44 0.57 -5.81
N ASN A 256 15.24 1.20 -6.69
CA ASN A 256 14.88 1.42 -8.09
C ASN A 256 14.74 0.10 -8.87
N ALA A 257 15.67 -0.84 -8.68
CA ALA A 257 15.65 -2.13 -9.35
C ALA A 257 14.39 -2.95 -8.99
N ALA A 258 14.02 -3.00 -7.71
CA ALA A 258 12.83 -3.69 -7.23
C ALA A 258 11.54 -3.14 -7.87
N LYS A 259 11.41 -1.82 -7.92
CA LYS A 259 10.23 -1.14 -8.48
C LYS A 259 10.13 -1.27 -10.00
N SER A 260 11.25 -1.27 -10.71
CA SER A 260 11.29 -1.47 -12.17
C SER A 260 10.91 -2.90 -12.55
N ALA A 261 11.39 -3.90 -11.82
CA ALA A 261 11.06 -5.31 -12.04
C ALA A 261 9.54 -5.59 -11.84
N SER A 262 8.92 -5.01 -10.81
CA SER A 262 7.48 -5.11 -10.55
C SER A 262 6.63 -4.60 -11.73
N LYS A 263 7.02 -3.49 -12.35
CA LYS A 263 6.29 -2.91 -13.49
C LYS A 263 6.39 -3.75 -14.78
N GLN A 264 7.50 -4.42 -15.02
CA GLN A 264 7.68 -5.29 -16.20
C GLN A 264 6.92 -6.61 -16.07
N ARG A 265 6.83 -7.17 -14.86
CA ARG A 265 6.12 -8.43 -14.60
C ARG A 265 4.66 -8.37 -15.06
N VAL A 266 3.94 -7.29 -14.76
CA VAL A 266 2.54 -7.10 -15.17
C VAL A 266 2.36 -7.23 -16.69
N LEU A 267 3.30 -6.70 -17.46
CA LEU A 267 3.25 -6.80 -18.94
C LEU A 267 3.50 -8.22 -19.41
N ALA A 268 4.57 -8.87 -18.91
CA ALA A 268 4.95 -10.21 -19.32
C ALA A 268 3.86 -11.24 -19.01
N GLU A 269 3.28 -11.19 -17.81
CA GLU A 269 2.24 -12.11 -17.39
C GLU A 269 0.92 -11.90 -18.14
N THR A 270 0.55 -10.64 -18.41
CA THR A 270 -0.69 -10.35 -19.15
C THR A 270 -0.58 -10.67 -20.64
N LEU A 271 0.57 -10.39 -21.27
CA LEU A 271 0.80 -10.62 -22.70
C LEU A 271 1.19 -12.07 -23.02
N GLY A 272 1.67 -12.83 -22.03
CA GLY A 272 2.24 -14.18 -22.20
C GLY A 272 3.65 -14.20 -22.78
N TYR A 273 4.28 -13.04 -22.94
CA TYR A 273 5.66 -12.86 -23.37
C TYR A 273 6.21 -11.51 -22.94
N GLU A 274 7.53 -11.37 -22.88
CA GLU A 274 8.18 -10.11 -22.50
C GLU A 274 8.44 -9.24 -23.74
N PRO A 275 7.80 -8.05 -23.87
CA PRO A 275 8.10 -7.12 -24.94
C PRO A 275 9.46 -6.45 -24.70
N GLN A 276 10.11 -5.98 -25.75
CA GLN A 276 11.33 -5.16 -25.64
C GLN A 276 11.05 -3.85 -24.91
N GLY A 277 12.09 -3.24 -24.33
CA GLY A 277 12.00 -1.96 -23.66
C GLY A 277 12.06 -2.10 -22.14
N ASN A 278 12.07 -0.98 -21.46
CA ASN A 278 12.10 -0.91 -20.00
C ASN A 278 11.41 0.36 -19.50
N THR A 279 11.09 0.37 -18.22
CA THR A 279 10.63 1.58 -17.53
C THR A 279 11.80 2.18 -16.76
N ARG A 280 12.14 3.44 -17.05
CA ARG A 280 13.14 4.24 -16.32
C ARG A 280 12.44 5.10 -15.29
N ILE A 281 13.11 5.33 -14.18
CA ILE A 281 12.65 6.21 -13.11
C ILE A 281 13.77 7.23 -12.87
N GLU A 282 13.44 8.51 -12.96
CA GLU A 282 14.36 9.62 -12.72
C GLU A 282 13.81 10.53 -11.61
N TYR A 283 14.67 10.95 -10.71
CA TYR A 283 14.34 11.91 -9.67
C TYR A 283 14.43 13.33 -10.19
N VAL A 284 13.35 14.09 -10.00
CA VAL A 284 13.24 15.51 -10.37
C VAL A 284 12.60 16.26 -9.20
N ASP A 285 13.42 16.90 -8.39
CA ASP A 285 13.00 17.60 -7.15
C ASP A 285 11.90 18.63 -7.36
N ASP A 286 11.93 19.36 -8.47
CA ASP A 286 10.97 20.39 -8.85
C ASP A 286 9.51 19.88 -8.97
N LEU A 287 9.31 18.58 -9.17
CA LEU A 287 7.97 17.97 -9.24
C LEU A 287 7.29 17.84 -7.87
N GLY A 288 8.03 17.92 -6.75
CA GLY A 288 7.48 17.71 -5.43
C GLY A 288 6.73 16.37 -5.31
N ASP A 289 5.52 16.38 -4.74
CA ASP A 289 4.68 15.19 -4.61
C ASP A 289 3.97 14.76 -5.92
N PHE A 290 4.16 15.51 -7.02
CA PHE A 290 3.62 15.17 -8.33
C PHE A 290 4.60 14.31 -9.13
N LYS A 291 4.05 13.55 -10.06
CA LYS A 291 4.84 12.76 -11.00
C LYS A 291 4.30 12.86 -12.42
N THR A 292 5.20 12.60 -13.37
CA THR A 292 4.88 12.45 -14.78
C THR A 292 5.40 11.10 -15.26
N ALA A 293 4.54 10.32 -15.89
CA ALA A 293 4.92 9.12 -16.63
C ALA A 293 4.61 9.34 -18.09
N TRP A 294 5.54 8.95 -18.95
CA TRP A 294 5.35 8.88 -20.40
C TRP A 294 5.70 7.48 -20.88
N ASP A 295 4.84 6.91 -21.72
CA ASP A 295 5.00 5.57 -22.29
C ASP A 295 4.87 5.59 -23.80
N LEU A 296 5.75 4.84 -24.46
CA LEU A 296 5.72 4.54 -25.89
C LEU A 296 5.53 3.03 -26.08
N VAL A 297 4.43 2.65 -26.75
CA VAL A 297 4.10 1.27 -27.07
C VAL A 297 4.16 1.09 -28.58
N SER A 298 5.05 0.20 -29.07
CA SER A 298 5.09 -0.23 -30.47
C SER A 298 4.46 -1.62 -30.58
N PHE A 299 3.53 -1.77 -31.51
CA PHE A 299 2.83 -3.02 -31.71
C PHE A 299 2.57 -3.30 -33.19
N ALA A 300 2.29 -4.55 -33.53
CA ALA A 300 1.91 -4.96 -34.86
C ALA A 300 0.49 -5.54 -34.85
N GLY A 301 -0.25 -5.18 -35.89
CA GLY A 301 -1.57 -5.73 -36.17
C GLY A 301 -1.59 -6.64 -37.39
N PHE A 302 -2.74 -6.74 -38.04
CA PHE A 302 -2.96 -7.58 -39.20
C PHE A 302 -1.93 -7.30 -40.32
N LEU A 303 -1.45 -8.34 -40.97
CA LEU A 303 -0.38 -8.32 -41.98
C LEU A 303 0.96 -7.75 -41.48
N GLY A 304 1.18 -7.71 -40.18
CA GLY A 304 2.41 -7.19 -39.59
C GLY A 304 2.54 -5.65 -39.63
N VAL A 305 1.46 -4.94 -39.93
CA VAL A 305 1.47 -3.47 -39.98
C VAL A 305 1.84 -2.92 -38.62
N ARG A 306 2.90 -2.12 -38.58
CA ARG A 306 3.42 -1.52 -37.35
C ARG A 306 2.66 -0.24 -37.00
N MET A 307 2.28 -0.17 -35.74
CA MET A 307 1.57 0.96 -35.16
C MET A 307 2.24 1.36 -33.82
N ARG A 308 1.96 2.54 -33.35
CA ARG A 308 2.41 2.99 -32.04
C ARG A 308 1.29 3.69 -31.29
N MET A 309 1.39 3.65 -29.98
CA MET A 309 0.57 4.42 -29.04
C MET A 309 1.50 5.11 -28.05
N GLU A 310 1.18 6.32 -27.72
CA GLU A 310 1.87 7.10 -26.70
C GLU A 310 0.82 7.61 -25.71
N PHE A 311 1.18 7.64 -24.44
CA PHE A 311 0.37 8.32 -23.44
C PHE A 311 1.24 8.99 -22.37
N SER A 312 0.70 10.04 -21.77
CA SER A 312 1.29 10.71 -20.61
C SER A 312 0.30 10.65 -19.45
N TRP A 313 0.84 10.36 -18.27
CA TRP A 313 0.10 10.37 -17.01
C TRP A 313 0.73 11.40 -16.09
N HIS A 314 -0.04 12.42 -15.70
CA HIS A 314 0.36 13.40 -14.69
C HIS A 314 -0.51 13.20 -13.46
N GLY A 315 0.08 13.02 -12.30
CA GLY A 315 -0.69 12.73 -11.09
C GLY A 315 0.07 13.02 -9.81
N CYS A 316 -0.68 13.04 -8.72
CA CYS A 316 -0.15 13.10 -7.37
C CYS A 316 -0.30 11.72 -6.73
N ASP A 317 0.82 11.05 -6.45
CA ASP A 317 0.78 9.69 -5.90
C ASP A 317 0.09 9.64 -4.53
N SER A 318 0.32 10.60 -3.65
CA SER A 318 -0.31 10.64 -2.32
C SER A 318 -1.84 10.77 -2.41
N ALA A 319 -2.34 11.58 -3.36
CA ALA A 319 -3.79 11.74 -3.58
C ALA A 319 -4.44 10.50 -4.22
N LEU A 320 -3.69 9.74 -5.03
CA LEU A 320 -4.15 8.48 -5.61
C LEU A 320 -4.06 7.32 -4.60
N ALA A 321 -3.05 7.32 -3.73
CA ALA A 321 -2.80 6.26 -2.76
C ALA A 321 -3.72 6.36 -1.54
N ALA A 322 -3.98 7.56 -1.03
CA ALA A 322 -4.71 7.77 0.21
C ALA A 322 -6.09 7.08 0.25
N PRO A 323 -6.97 7.22 -0.76
CA PRO A 323 -8.25 6.51 -0.75
C PRO A 323 -8.09 4.99 -0.77
N LEU A 324 -7.07 4.45 -1.46
CA LEU A 324 -6.80 3.01 -1.49
C LEU A 324 -6.35 2.49 -0.13
N VAL A 325 -5.62 3.28 0.65
CA VAL A 325 -5.24 2.94 2.04
C VAL A 325 -6.50 2.82 2.91
N LEU A 326 -7.46 3.74 2.77
CA LEU A 326 -8.74 3.68 3.48
C LEU A 326 -9.56 2.45 3.07
N ASP A 327 -9.63 2.17 1.78
CA ASP A 327 -10.32 1.00 1.23
C ASP A 327 -9.71 -0.31 1.76
N LEU A 328 -8.38 -0.44 1.72
CA LEU A 328 -7.66 -1.62 2.20
C LEU A 328 -7.86 -1.83 3.69
N ALA A 329 -7.86 -0.78 4.49
CA ALA A 329 -8.14 -0.86 5.92
C ALA A 329 -9.56 -1.41 6.18
N ARG A 330 -10.57 -0.90 5.45
CA ARG A 330 -11.97 -1.35 5.54
C ARG A 330 -12.14 -2.81 5.12
N LEU A 331 -11.60 -3.17 3.96
CA LEU A 331 -11.69 -4.53 3.39
C LEU A 331 -10.99 -5.57 4.27
N THR A 332 -9.78 -5.25 4.76
CA THR A 332 -9.03 -6.14 5.63
C THR A 332 -9.69 -6.31 7.00
N SER A 333 -10.24 -5.23 7.57
CA SER A 333 -11.03 -5.30 8.81
C SER A 333 -12.28 -6.16 8.65
N ALA A 334 -13.00 -6.01 7.54
CA ALA A 334 -14.18 -6.83 7.25
C ALA A 334 -13.82 -8.31 7.01
N ALA A 335 -12.71 -8.58 6.33
CA ALA A 335 -12.17 -9.94 6.16
C ALA A 335 -11.84 -10.59 7.51
N HIS A 336 -11.15 -9.86 8.38
CA HIS A 336 -10.82 -10.34 9.73
C HIS A 336 -12.10 -10.65 10.53
N ARG A 337 -13.09 -9.77 10.48
CA ARG A 337 -14.41 -10.00 11.11
C ARG A 337 -15.09 -11.26 10.59
N ALA A 338 -14.99 -11.52 9.29
CA ALA A 338 -15.53 -12.71 8.65
C ALA A 338 -14.74 -14.00 8.96
N GLY A 339 -13.73 -13.93 9.83
CA GLY A 339 -12.85 -15.07 10.18
C GLY A 339 -11.88 -15.46 9.09
N ARG A 340 -11.72 -14.61 8.05
CA ARG A 340 -10.69 -14.83 7.02
C ARG A 340 -9.31 -14.59 7.63
N HIS A 341 -8.35 -15.40 7.24
CA HIS A 341 -6.96 -15.32 7.70
C HIS A 341 -6.00 -15.76 6.60
N GLY A 342 -4.72 -15.44 6.76
CA GLY A 342 -3.72 -15.65 5.71
C GLY A 342 -3.79 -14.57 4.63
N PRO A 343 -3.23 -14.81 3.44
CA PRO A 343 -3.17 -13.83 2.37
C PRO A 343 -4.55 -13.56 1.76
N LEU A 344 -4.91 -12.29 1.64
CA LEU A 344 -6.12 -11.83 0.97
C LEU A 344 -5.82 -11.60 -0.52
N THR A 345 -5.79 -12.67 -1.29
CA THR A 345 -5.47 -12.64 -2.72
C THR A 345 -6.52 -11.88 -3.54
N GLU A 346 -7.76 -11.81 -3.04
CA GLU A 346 -8.87 -11.09 -3.66
C GLU A 346 -8.67 -9.56 -3.68
N LEU A 347 -7.72 -9.05 -2.89
CA LEU A 347 -7.34 -7.64 -2.89
C LEU A 347 -6.28 -7.28 -3.94
N ALA A 348 -5.97 -8.19 -4.88
CA ALA A 348 -5.01 -7.99 -5.97
C ALA A 348 -5.28 -6.71 -6.80
N PHE A 349 -6.54 -6.27 -6.88
CA PHE A 349 -6.95 -5.04 -7.55
C PHE A 349 -6.15 -3.81 -7.09
N PHE A 350 -5.76 -3.77 -5.83
CA PHE A 350 -5.07 -2.64 -5.21
C PHE A 350 -3.55 -2.67 -5.38
N PHE A 351 -2.96 -3.75 -5.88
CA PHE A 351 -1.51 -3.98 -5.86
C PHE A 351 -0.90 -4.20 -7.24
N LYS A 352 0.35 -3.75 -7.41
CA LYS A 352 1.17 -4.02 -8.60
C LYS A 352 1.79 -5.42 -8.54
N ASP A 353 2.12 -5.87 -7.34
CA ASP A 353 2.74 -7.16 -7.05
C ASP A 353 1.93 -7.90 -5.97
N PRO A 354 0.70 -8.32 -6.31
CA PRO A 354 -0.21 -8.96 -5.37
C PRO A 354 0.34 -10.29 -4.87
N ILE A 355 -0.04 -10.65 -3.62
CA ILE A 355 0.31 -11.93 -3.03
C ILE A 355 -0.52 -13.03 -3.70
N GLY A 356 0.15 -14.16 -4.01
CA GLY A 356 -0.48 -15.35 -4.57
C GLY A 356 -0.50 -15.36 -6.09
N ASP A 357 -1.04 -16.44 -6.63
CA ASP A 357 -1.24 -16.62 -8.09
C ASP A 357 -2.61 -16.04 -8.47
N VAL A 358 -2.61 -14.84 -8.98
CA VAL A 358 -3.81 -14.05 -9.30
C VAL A 358 -3.68 -13.38 -10.67
N PRO A 359 -4.80 -13.12 -11.37
CA PRO A 359 -4.76 -12.42 -12.64
C PRO A 359 -4.22 -10.99 -12.49
N HIS A 360 -3.58 -10.48 -13.54
CA HIS A 360 -3.02 -9.12 -13.58
C HIS A 360 -3.88 -8.11 -14.36
N GLY A 361 -4.89 -8.58 -15.10
CA GLY A 361 -5.86 -7.72 -15.78
C GLY A 361 -6.79 -7.03 -14.80
N LEU A 362 -6.99 -5.71 -14.98
CA LEU A 362 -7.81 -4.93 -14.03
C LEU A 362 -9.24 -5.44 -13.92
N SER A 363 -9.86 -5.85 -15.04
CA SER A 363 -11.25 -6.35 -15.05
C SER A 363 -11.40 -7.66 -14.27
N GLU A 364 -10.43 -8.58 -14.43
CA GLU A 364 -10.43 -9.86 -13.70
C GLU A 364 -10.24 -9.63 -12.20
N GLN A 365 -9.34 -8.72 -11.83
CA GLN A 365 -9.13 -8.33 -10.43
C GLN A 365 -10.35 -7.60 -9.84
N TRP A 366 -11.07 -6.82 -10.65
CA TRP A 366 -12.32 -6.20 -10.25
C TRP A 366 -13.39 -7.25 -9.93
N ASP A 367 -13.54 -8.28 -10.76
CA ASP A 367 -14.50 -9.35 -10.53
C ASP A 367 -14.17 -10.17 -9.27
N LEU A 368 -12.89 -10.42 -9.00
CA LEU A 368 -12.43 -11.03 -7.74
C LEU A 368 -12.81 -10.17 -6.53
N LEU A 369 -12.55 -8.88 -6.58
CA LEU A 369 -12.88 -7.94 -5.51
C LEU A 369 -14.38 -7.86 -5.25
N ARG A 370 -15.20 -7.77 -6.31
CA ARG A 370 -16.66 -7.76 -6.20
C ARG A 370 -17.20 -9.05 -5.55
N SER A 371 -16.71 -10.19 -6.01
CA SER A 371 -17.08 -11.49 -5.47
C SER A 371 -16.71 -11.62 -4.00
N PHE A 372 -15.53 -11.12 -3.63
CA PHE A 372 -15.07 -11.10 -2.25
C PHE A 372 -15.97 -10.26 -1.36
N VAL A 373 -16.27 -9.02 -1.76
CA VAL A 373 -17.14 -8.11 -0.97
C VAL A 373 -18.55 -8.67 -0.85
N ALA A 374 -19.11 -9.23 -1.92
CA ALA A 374 -20.44 -9.86 -1.90
C ALA A 374 -20.53 -11.10 -0.98
N GLY A 375 -19.40 -11.76 -0.72
CA GLY A 375 -19.31 -12.90 0.20
C GLY A 375 -19.05 -12.53 1.66
N LEU A 376 -18.84 -11.25 1.99
CA LEU A 376 -18.64 -10.81 3.36
C LEU A 376 -19.97 -10.74 4.12
N PRO A 377 -20.02 -11.19 5.39
CA PRO A 377 -21.21 -11.04 6.21
C PRO A 377 -21.50 -9.56 6.49
N GLU A 378 -22.77 -9.23 6.60
CA GLU A 378 -23.19 -7.88 7.05
C GLU A 378 -22.60 -7.52 8.42
N ALA A 379 -22.42 -6.23 8.67
CA ALA A 379 -21.77 -5.70 9.88
C ALA A 379 -22.67 -5.82 11.13
#